data_32b8e7148232648fb793396e0435963e
#
_entry.id   32b8e7148232648fb793396e0435963e
#
_cell.length_a   1.000
_cell.length_b   1.000
_cell.length_c   1.000
_cell.angle_alpha   90.00
_cell.angle_beta   90.00
_cell.angle_gamma   90.00
#
_symmetry.space_group_name_H-M   'P 1'
#
loop_
_entity.id
_entity.type
_entity.pdbx_description
1 polymer ?
#
loop_
_entity_poly.entity_id
_entity_poly.type
_entity_poly.pdbx_seq_one_letter_code
_entity_poly.pdbx_strand_id
1 'polypeptide(L)'
;HDRCGSASNSTRGLIAGGRVRTPSTANTNTIGYITMCSSGNSIDFGDLTRTQRMMMGVSSQTRACFAGGYNPFSDIIDYVEIGTLGNALDFGDLPFANQSGGPFSNGVTGVFGGGYSPARRDEITKITIASKGDATEFGTLQQKRAFPGGCSNSTRGIVAGGESPTQINLIDYITITHGGNATVF
;
A
#
# COMPACT_ATOMS: atom_id res chain seq x y z
N HIS A 1 -9.67 -9.75 -11.13
CA HIS A 1 -9.60 -9.07 -9.82
C HIS A 1 -9.63 -7.56 -10.02
N ASP A 2 -10.22 -6.83 -9.09
CA ASP A 2 -10.15 -5.38 -9.02
C ASP A 2 -9.77 -4.93 -7.59
N ARG A 3 -9.29 -3.67 -7.44
CA ARG A 3 -8.96 -3.08 -6.12
C ARG A 3 -7.91 -3.87 -5.33
N CYS A 4 -6.91 -4.39 -6.03
CA CYS A 4 -5.79 -5.12 -5.44
C CYS A 4 -4.76 -4.14 -4.84
N GLY A 5 -3.98 -4.62 -3.86
CA GLY A 5 -2.71 -4.02 -3.51
C GLY A 5 -1.61 -4.45 -4.47
N SER A 6 -0.59 -3.62 -4.68
CA SER A 6 0.55 -3.97 -5.54
C SER A 6 1.86 -3.53 -4.93
N ALA A 7 2.91 -4.31 -5.17
CA ALA A 7 4.27 -4.02 -4.75
C ALA A 7 5.25 -4.71 -5.71
N SER A 8 6.48 -4.23 -5.80
CA SER A 8 7.46 -4.83 -6.73
C SER A 8 8.90 -4.61 -6.30
N ASN A 9 9.78 -5.45 -6.80
CA ASN A 9 11.21 -5.18 -6.86
C ASN A 9 11.67 -5.17 -8.32
N SER A 10 12.99 -5.21 -8.56
CA SER A 10 13.55 -5.23 -9.91
C SER A 10 13.25 -6.50 -10.72
N THR A 11 12.78 -7.58 -10.09
CA THR A 11 12.59 -8.88 -10.73
C THR A 11 11.14 -9.36 -10.75
N ARG A 12 10.34 -9.01 -9.74
CA ARG A 12 8.95 -9.46 -9.57
C ARG A 12 8.00 -8.30 -9.28
N GLY A 13 6.83 -8.32 -9.90
CA GLY A 13 5.68 -7.53 -9.53
C GLY A 13 4.65 -8.42 -8.84
N LEU A 14 4.18 -8.02 -7.65
CA LEU A 14 3.18 -8.72 -6.86
C LEU A 14 1.85 -7.99 -6.92
N ILE A 15 0.77 -8.77 -6.96
CA ILE A 15 -0.62 -8.30 -6.94
C ILE A 15 -1.32 -9.09 -5.85
N ALA A 16 -1.78 -8.40 -4.81
CA ALA A 16 -2.28 -9.05 -3.61
C ALA A 16 -3.75 -8.71 -3.34
N GLY A 17 -4.53 -9.73 -2.98
CA GLY A 17 -5.93 -9.62 -2.62
C GLY A 17 -6.80 -9.07 -3.74
N GLY A 18 -7.73 -8.20 -3.36
CA GLY A 18 -8.67 -7.60 -4.29
C GLY A 18 -10.04 -8.26 -4.27
N ARG A 19 -10.84 -7.93 -5.27
CA ARG A 19 -12.20 -8.47 -5.41
C ARG A 19 -12.33 -9.27 -6.71
N VAL A 20 -12.79 -10.51 -6.58
CA VAL A 20 -13.23 -11.35 -7.69
C VAL A 20 -14.69 -11.02 -7.97
N ARG A 21 -15.08 -10.95 -9.25
CA ARG A 21 -16.45 -10.63 -9.67
C ARG A 21 -17.21 -11.83 -10.25
N THR A 22 -16.51 -12.85 -10.69
CA THR A 22 -17.08 -14.01 -11.39
C THR A 22 -16.55 -15.30 -10.76
N PRO A 23 -17.36 -16.28 -10.39
CA PRO A 23 -18.82 -16.35 -10.57
C PRO A 23 -19.62 -15.58 -9.51
N SER A 24 -19.01 -15.20 -8.37
CA SER A 24 -19.64 -14.41 -7.31
C SER A 24 -18.69 -13.30 -6.86
N THR A 25 -19.25 -12.19 -6.39
CA THR A 25 -18.45 -11.08 -5.86
C THR A 25 -17.94 -11.41 -4.45
N ALA A 26 -16.64 -11.60 -4.31
CA ALA A 26 -15.99 -11.88 -3.04
C ALA A 26 -14.60 -11.22 -2.97
N ASN A 27 -14.13 -10.91 -1.75
CA ASN A 27 -12.73 -10.57 -1.55
C ASN A 27 -11.88 -11.86 -1.62
N THR A 28 -10.63 -11.72 -2.04
CA THR A 28 -9.67 -12.83 -2.05
C THR A 28 -8.44 -12.49 -1.21
N ASN A 29 -7.71 -13.51 -0.78
CA ASN A 29 -6.41 -13.41 -0.12
C ASN A 29 -5.24 -13.76 -1.05
N THR A 30 -5.50 -14.22 -2.27
CA THR A 30 -4.49 -14.69 -3.20
C THR A 30 -3.47 -13.60 -3.53
N ILE A 31 -2.20 -13.93 -3.50
CA ILE A 31 -1.09 -13.13 -4.01
C ILE A 31 -0.62 -13.77 -5.31
N GLY A 32 -0.71 -13.03 -6.40
CA GLY A 32 -0.12 -13.43 -7.67
C GLY A 32 1.15 -12.62 -7.95
N TYR A 33 2.05 -13.18 -8.76
CA TYR A 33 3.23 -12.47 -9.22
C TYR A 33 3.45 -12.61 -10.72
N ILE A 34 4.16 -11.63 -11.27
CA ILE A 34 4.73 -11.66 -12.61
C ILE A 34 6.24 -11.47 -12.53
N THR A 35 6.97 -12.08 -13.45
CA THR A 35 8.42 -11.84 -13.63
C THR A 35 8.62 -10.63 -14.54
N MET A 36 9.33 -9.60 -14.07
CA MET A 36 9.45 -8.31 -14.78
C MET A 36 10.21 -8.41 -16.10
N CYS A 37 11.13 -9.36 -16.23
CA CYS A 37 11.97 -9.52 -17.42
C CYS A 37 11.44 -10.56 -18.41
N SER A 38 10.23 -11.10 -18.22
CA SER A 38 9.63 -12.07 -19.14
C SER A 38 8.14 -11.76 -19.35
N SER A 39 7.63 -12.09 -20.53
CA SER A 39 6.20 -12.08 -20.80
C SER A 39 5.56 -13.35 -20.26
N GLY A 40 4.31 -13.25 -19.83
CA GLY A 40 3.54 -14.39 -19.31
C GLY A 40 2.39 -13.97 -18.43
N ASN A 41 1.63 -14.96 -18.00
CA ASN A 41 0.53 -14.77 -17.08
C ASN A 41 1.05 -14.66 -15.64
N SER A 42 0.22 -14.09 -14.77
CA SER A 42 0.47 -14.12 -13.33
C SER A 42 0.47 -15.57 -12.83
N ILE A 43 1.40 -15.86 -11.94
CA ILE A 43 1.57 -17.16 -11.28
C ILE A 43 1.23 -16.97 -9.80
N ASP A 44 0.72 -18.03 -9.18
CA ASP A 44 0.43 -18.02 -7.76
C ASP A 44 1.71 -17.87 -6.93
N PHE A 45 1.67 -16.93 -5.97
CA PHE A 45 2.76 -16.65 -5.03
C PHE A 45 2.48 -17.27 -3.67
N GLY A 46 1.23 -17.24 -3.22
CA GLY A 46 0.72 -17.62 -1.91
C GLY A 46 -0.46 -16.75 -1.50
N ASP A 47 -0.76 -16.69 -0.22
CA ASP A 47 -1.94 -16.01 0.31
C ASP A 47 -1.60 -14.94 1.34
N LEU A 48 -2.39 -13.88 1.43
CA LEU A 48 -2.45 -12.95 2.56
C LEU A 48 -2.99 -13.67 3.80
N THR A 49 -2.77 -13.10 4.97
CA THR A 49 -3.32 -13.65 6.23
C THR A 49 -4.85 -13.59 6.27
N ARG A 50 -5.47 -12.76 5.43
CA ARG A 50 -6.93 -12.57 5.34
C ARG A 50 -7.38 -12.15 3.94
N THR A 51 -8.66 -12.34 3.64
CA THR A 51 -9.29 -11.82 2.41
C THR A 51 -9.48 -10.30 2.52
N GLN A 52 -8.91 -9.53 1.60
CA GLN A 52 -8.95 -8.06 1.63
C GLN A 52 -8.91 -7.44 0.24
N ARG A 53 -9.38 -6.20 0.13
CA ARG A 53 -9.27 -5.35 -1.05
C ARG A 53 -8.90 -3.92 -0.66
N MET A 54 -8.49 -3.08 -1.62
CA MET A 54 -8.13 -1.67 -1.39
C MET A 54 -6.95 -1.48 -0.43
N MET A 55 -6.06 -2.45 -0.37
CA MET A 55 -4.83 -2.38 0.42
C MET A 55 -3.81 -1.45 -0.23
N MET A 56 -2.93 -0.95 0.61
CA MET A 56 -1.80 -0.11 0.21
C MET A 56 -0.52 -0.95 0.19
N GLY A 57 0.16 -1.03 -0.97
CA GLY A 57 1.37 -1.84 -1.11
C GLY A 57 2.65 -0.99 -1.15
N VAL A 58 3.67 -1.38 -0.40
CA VAL A 58 5.02 -0.80 -0.41
C VAL A 58 6.06 -1.91 -0.43
N SER A 59 7.27 -1.61 -0.91
CA SER A 59 8.30 -2.65 -1.00
C SER A 59 9.74 -2.12 -0.90
N SER A 60 10.62 -3.05 -0.57
CA SER A 60 12.07 -2.97 -0.79
C SER A 60 12.46 -3.95 -1.90
N GLN A 61 13.77 -4.16 -2.10
CA GLN A 61 14.27 -5.19 -3.03
C GLN A 61 13.95 -6.62 -2.55
N THR A 62 13.74 -6.83 -1.26
CA THR A 62 13.54 -8.17 -0.68
C THR A 62 12.14 -8.41 -0.16
N ARG A 63 11.45 -7.39 0.34
CA ARG A 63 10.18 -7.53 1.05
C ARG A 63 9.09 -6.64 0.45
N ALA A 64 7.87 -7.17 0.36
CA ALA A 64 6.65 -6.43 0.07
C ALA A 64 5.74 -6.43 1.30
N CYS A 65 5.16 -5.27 1.62
CA CYS A 65 4.19 -5.09 2.69
C CYS A 65 2.87 -4.58 2.12
N PHE A 66 1.76 -5.15 2.60
CA PHE A 66 0.39 -4.81 2.18
C PHE A 66 -0.41 -4.39 3.41
N ALA A 67 -0.75 -3.11 3.49
CA ALA A 67 -1.32 -2.49 4.67
C ALA A 67 -2.80 -2.15 4.51
N GLY A 68 -3.56 -2.35 5.58
CA GLY A 68 -4.96 -1.95 5.68
C GLY A 68 -5.90 -2.75 4.80
N GLY A 69 -6.95 -2.11 4.32
CA GLY A 69 -7.92 -2.70 3.40
C GLY A 69 -9.37 -2.52 3.83
N TYR A 70 -10.28 -3.03 3.01
CA TYR A 70 -11.71 -2.86 3.15
C TYR A 70 -12.49 -4.17 3.08
N ASN A 71 -13.57 -4.19 3.87
CA ASN A 71 -14.58 -5.23 4.01
C ASN A 71 -14.06 -6.50 4.70
N PRO A 72 -13.81 -6.37 6.02
CA PRO A 72 -13.97 -5.19 6.87
C PRO A 72 -12.80 -4.19 6.73
N PHE A 73 -12.95 -2.98 7.32
CA PHE A 73 -11.80 -2.08 7.50
C PHE A 73 -10.75 -2.74 8.37
N SER A 74 -9.49 -2.59 7.99
CA SER A 74 -8.37 -3.24 8.66
C SER A 74 -7.20 -2.28 8.87
N ASP A 75 -6.47 -2.50 9.94
CA ASP A 75 -5.19 -1.87 10.29
C ASP A 75 -4.00 -2.81 10.04
N ILE A 76 -4.22 -4.11 9.90
CA ILE A 76 -3.17 -5.12 9.76
C ILE A 76 -2.27 -4.85 8.56
N ILE A 77 -0.98 -5.07 8.74
CA ILE A 77 0.03 -5.05 7.70
C ILE A 77 0.55 -6.47 7.50
N ASP A 78 0.34 -7.04 6.33
CA ASP A 78 0.92 -8.31 5.90
C ASP A 78 2.23 -8.08 5.16
N TYR A 79 3.17 -9.03 5.24
CA TYR A 79 4.38 -9.00 4.43
C TYR A 79 4.73 -10.35 3.81
N VAL A 80 5.46 -10.30 2.70
CA VAL A 80 6.09 -11.45 2.05
C VAL A 80 7.54 -11.14 1.69
N GLU A 81 8.39 -12.16 1.69
CA GLU A 81 9.74 -12.07 1.09
C GLU A 81 9.61 -12.31 -0.43
N ILE A 82 9.89 -11.28 -1.25
CA ILE A 82 9.63 -11.32 -2.72
C ILE A 82 10.40 -12.42 -3.43
N GLY A 83 11.58 -12.80 -2.91
CA GLY A 83 12.44 -13.83 -3.50
C GLY A 83 11.93 -15.27 -3.34
N THR A 84 11.08 -15.53 -2.35
CA THR A 84 10.62 -16.88 -1.97
C THR A 84 9.11 -16.96 -2.03
N LEU A 85 8.56 -17.96 -2.70
CA LEU A 85 7.11 -18.19 -2.71
C LEU A 85 6.63 -18.60 -1.32
N GLY A 86 5.43 -18.21 -0.97
CA GLY A 86 4.78 -18.60 0.28
C GLY A 86 3.77 -17.58 0.77
N ASN A 87 3.04 -17.95 1.80
CA ASN A 87 2.00 -17.11 2.38
C ASN A 87 2.60 -15.92 3.13
N ALA A 88 1.83 -14.85 3.18
CA ALA A 88 2.17 -13.67 3.96
C ALA A 88 2.18 -13.98 5.46
N LEU A 89 2.99 -13.24 6.15
CA LEU A 89 3.08 -13.23 7.61
C LEU A 89 2.68 -11.85 8.12
N ASP A 90 2.24 -11.83 9.37
CA ASP A 90 1.95 -10.59 10.07
C ASP A 90 3.22 -9.76 10.25
N PHE A 91 3.14 -8.47 9.87
CA PHE A 91 4.21 -7.49 10.02
C PHE A 91 4.02 -6.62 11.26
N GLY A 92 2.80 -6.23 11.56
CA GLY A 92 2.34 -5.28 12.57
C GLY A 92 1.11 -4.53 12.06
N ASP A 93 0.75 -3.42 12.70
CA ASP A 93 -0.49 -2.70 12.44
C ASP A 93 -0.27 -1.23 12.04
N LEU A 94 -1.22 -0.67 11.30
CA LEU A 94 -1.39 0.78 11.17
C LEU A 94 -1.94 1.34 12.50
N PRO A 95 -1.72 2.62 12.84
CA PRO A 95 -2.28 3.23 14.04
C PRO A 95 -3.81 3.27 14.06
N PHE A 96 -4.42 3.04 12.92
CA PHE A 96 -5.88 2.99 12.71
C PHE A 96 -6.20 2.18 11.45
N ALA A 97 -7.38 1.56 11.43
CA ALA A 97 -7.85 0.91 10.22
C ALA A 97 -7.90 1.92 9.06
N ASN A 98 -7.43 1.55 7.87
CA ASN A 98 -7.35 2.44 6.72
C ASN A 98 -7.41 1.68 5.39
N GLN A 99 -7.82 2.35 4.34
CA GLN A 99 -7.81 1.86 2.96
C GLN A 99 -7.54 2.98 1.97
N SER A 100 -7.12 2.62 0.77
CA SER A 100 -7.12 3.54 -0.39
C SER A 100 -6.34 4.83 -0.16
N GLY A 101 -5.27 4.80 0.63
CA GLY A 101 -4.27 5.86 0.70
C GLY A 101 -3.32 5.81 -0.49
N GLY A 102 -2.44 6.81 -0.60
CA GLY A 102 -1.34 6.87 -1.57
C GLY A 102 -0.07 6.24 -1.00
N PRO A 103 0.24 4.97 -1.29
CA PRO A 103 1.44 4.32 -0.81
C PRO A 103 2.65 4.65 -1.69
N PHE A 104 3.81 4.77 -1.07
CA PHE A 104 5.11 4.87 -1.75
C PHE A 104 6.25 4.42 -0.84
N SER A 105 7.42 4.13 -1.41
CA SER A 105 8.60 3.72 -0.62
C SER A 105 9.90 4.12 -1.29
N ASN A 106 10.95 4.29 -0.50
CA ASN A 106 12.31 4.47 -1.00
C ASN A 106 13.17 3.19 -0.91
N GLY A 107 12.53 2.05 -0.67
CA GLY A 107 13.19 0.76 -0.48
C GLY A 107 13.62 0.48 0.95
N VAL A 108 13.57 1.46 1.85
CA VAL A 108 13.85 1.33 3.30
C VAL A 108 12.60 1.67 4.10
N THR A 109 12.02 2.81 3.83
CA THR A 109 10.80 3.33 4.47
C THR A 109 9.63 3.16 3.53
N GLY A 110 8.59 2.49 3.99
CA GLY A 110 7.27 2.46 3.36
C GLY A 110 6.40 3.54 3.98
N VAL A 111 5.69 4.30 3.17
CA VAL A 111 4.85 5.43 3.59
C VAL A 111 3.44 5.27 3.04
N PHE A 112 2.44 5.60 3.84
CA PHE A 112 1.03 5.56 3.49
C PHE A 112 0.41 6.93 3.78
N GLY A 113 -0.01 7.65 2.75
CA GLY A 113 -0.53 9.02 2.86
C GLY A 113 -2.03 9.09 2.61
N GLY A 114 -2.80 9.67 3.54
CA GLY A 114 -4.25 9.82 3.44
C GLY A 114 -4.99 8.49 3.49
N GLY A 115 -6.15 8.43 2.83
CA GLY A 115 -6.99 7.24 2.79
C GLY A 115 -8.40 7.46 3.32
N TYR A 116 -9.10 6.37 3.69
CA TYR A 116 -10.48 6.41 4.12
C TYR A 116 -10.78 5.36 5.21
N SER A 117 -11.32 5.79 6.36
CA SER A 117 -11.88 4.90 7.38
C SER A 117 -12.37 5.63 8.64
N PRO A 118 -13.64 5.76 8.92
CA PRO A 118 -14.79 5.82 8.02
C PRO A 118 -14.91 7.20 7.34
N ALA A 119 -13.95 8.08 7.55
CA ALA A 119 -13.83 9.41 6.93
C ALA A 119 -12.53 9.52 6.14
N ARG A 120 -12.44 10.54 5.29
CA ARG A 120 -11.19 10.87 4.58
C ARG A 120 -10.12 11.31 5.56
N ARG A 121 -8.87 10.94 5.28
CA ARG A 121 -7.72 11.16 6.15
C ARG A 121 -6.68 12.05 5.51
N ASP A 122 -5.92 12.73 6.35
CA ASP A 122 -4.71 13.50 6.00
C ASP A 122 -3.46 12.93 6.67
N GLU A 123 -3.61 12.01 7.63
CA GLU A 123 -2.48 11.42 8.32
C GLU A 123 -1.57 10.67 7.34
N ILE A 124 -0.27 10.83 7.54
CA ILE A 124 0.78 10.08 6.87
C ILE A 124 1.41 9.17 7.91
N THR A 125 1.47 7.87 7.61
CA THR A 125 2.11 6.87 8.47
C THR A 125 3.26 6.20 7.73
N LYS A 126 4.24 5.67 8.48
CA LYS A 126 5.41 4.98 7.93
C LYS A 126 5.72 3.69 8.65
N ILE A 127 6.41 2.80 7.92
CA ILE A 127 7.07 1.60 8.44
C ILE A 127 8.54 1.57 8.00
N THR A 128 9.37 0.85 8.75
CA THR A 128 10.69 0.42 8.30
C THR A 128 10.54 -0.97 7.69
N ILE A 129 10.63 -1.10 6.35
CA ILE A 129 10.26 -2.34 5.62
C ILE A 129 11.07 -3.56 6.10
N ALA A 130 12.34 -3.37 6.48
CA ALA A 130 13.21 -4.46 6.92
C ALA A 130 12.89 -5.00 8.33
N SER A 131 12.19 -4.23 9.16
CA SER A 131 11.93 -4.56 10.56
C SER A 131 10.44 -4.64 10.83
N LYS A 132 9.96 -5.79 11.33
CA LYS A 132 8.57 -5.93 11.78
C LYS A 132 8.24 -4.96 12.89
N GLY A 133 7.00 -4.52 12.93
CA GLY A 133 6.45 -3.64 13.96
C GLY A 133 5.38 -2.71 13.40
N ASP A 134 4.70 -2.02 14.30
CA ASP A 134 3.60 -1.14 13.95
C ASP A 134 4.07 0.10 13.20
N ALA A 135 3.20 0.61 12.34
CA ALA A 135 3.42 1.87 11.66
C ALA A 135 3.33 3.03 12.67
N THR A 136 4.16 4.03 12.43
CA THR A 136 4.19 5.25 13.25
C THR A 136 3.74 6.46 12.45
N GLU A 137 3.26 7.49 13.13
CA GLU A 137 2.96 8.77 12.50
C GLU A 137 4.21 9.37 11.85
N PHE A 138 4.00 10.04 10.71
CA PHE A 138 5.06 10.63 9.92
C PHE A 138 4.81 12.10 9.58
N GLY A 139 3.55 12.52 9.56
CA GLY A 139 3.11 13.88 9.27
C GLY A 139 1.68 13.88 8.72
N THR A 140 1.31 14.97 8.05
CA THR A 140 -0.02 15.13 7.45
C THR A 140 0.07 15.65 6.02
N LEU A 141 -0.90 15.28 5.18
CA LEU A 141 -1.15 15.89 3.87
C LEU A 141 -1.75 17.31 4.06
N GLN A 142 -1.70 18.12 3.03
CA GLN A 142 -2.31 19.46 3.04
C GLN A 142 -3.84 19.41 3.11
N GLN A 143 -4.43 18.32 2.67
CA GLN A 143 -5.88 18.14 2.67
C GLN A 143 -6.24 16.67 2.86
N LYS A 144 -7.28 16.39 3.67
CA LYS A 144 -7.86 15.05 3.82
C LYS A 144 -8.36 14.52 2.48
N ARG A 145 -7.95 13.31 2.11
CA ARG A 145 -8.35 12.72 0.83
C ARG A 145 -8.32 11.19 0.84
N ALA A 146 -9.20 10.59 0.05
CA ALA A 146 -9.21 9.18 -0.27
C ALA A 146 -8.79 8.97 -1.73
N PHE A 147 -8.31 7.77 -2.05
CA PHE A 147 -7.96 7.33 -3.41
C PHE A 147 -6.89 8.17 -4.12
N PRO A 148 -5.90 8.78 -3.44
CA PRO A 148 -4.82 9.42 -4.14
C PRO A 148 -3.88 8.39 -4.76
N GLY A 149 -3.13 8.81 -5.79
CA GLY A 149 -1.97 8.06 -6.28
C GLY A 149 -0.73 8.39 -5.47
N GLY A 150 0.16 7.42 -5.27
CA GLY A 150 1.45 7.60 -4.63
C GLY A 150 2.60 7.14 -5.53
N CYS A 151 3.71 7.90 -5.55
CA CYS A 151 4.96 7.50 -6.17
C CYS A 151 6.14 8.15 -5.46
N SER A 152 7.34 7.64 -5.70
CA SER A 152 8.55 8.17 -5.05
C SER A 152 9.82 7.87 -5.81
N ASN A 153 10.86 8.58 -5.44
CA ASN A 153 12.24 8.21 -5.65
C ASN A 153 12.92 7.90 -4.30
N SER A 154 14.24 7.84 -4.25
CA SER A 154 14.98 7.53 -3.03
C SER A 154 14.85 8.59 -1.92
N THR A 155 14.47 9.83 -2.23
CA THR A 155 14.46 10.95 -1.29
C THR A 155 13.09 11.56 -1.09
N ARG A 156 12.23 11.58 -2.12
CA ARG A 156 10.96 12.30 -2.12
C ARG A 156 9.81 11.39 -2.52
N GLY A 157 8.73 11.43 -1.77
CA GLY A 157 7.44 10.84 -2.09
C GLY A 157 6.45 11.89 -2.54
N ILE A 158 5.55 11.52 -3.43
CA ILE A 158 4.47 12.35 -3.96
C ILE A 158 3.15 11.65 -3.70
N VAL A 159 2.15 12.41 -3.25
CA VAL A 159 0.76 11.99 -3.13
C VAL A 159 -0.09 12.94 -3.97
N ALA A 160 -0.75 12.42 -5.00
CA ALA A 160 -1.41 13.24 -6.02
C ALA A 160 -2.89 12.88 -6.19
N GLY A 161 -3.72 13.90 -6.40
CA GLY A 161 -5.15 13.75 -6.69
C GLY A 161 -5.94 13.13 -5.55
N GLY A 162 -6.94 12.33 -5.90
CA GLY A 162 -7.89 11.74 -4.97
C GLY A 162 -9.19 12.52 -4.89
N GLU A 163 -9.97 12.29 -3.83
CA GLU A 163 -11.25 12.97 -3.60
C GLU A 163 -11.40 13.52 -2.18
N SER A 164 -12.06 14.73 -2.04
CA SER A 164 -12.35 15.38 -0.76
C SER A 164 -13.37 16.55 -0.86
N PRO A 165 -14.67 16.35 -0.80
CA PRO A 165 -15.49 15.18 -1.18
C PRO A 165 -15.58 14.95 -2.69
N THR A 166 -15.18 15.91 -3.52
CA THR A 166 -15.08 15.80 -4.98
C THR A 166 -13.62 15.56 -5.37
N GLN A 167 -13.38 15.23 -6.64
CA GLN A 167 -12.04 15.09 -7.17
C GLN A 167 -11.23 16.37 -6.95
N ILE A 168 -9.97 16.20 -6.61
CA ILE A 168 -9.02 17.30 -6.38
C ILE A 168 -7.80 17.13 -7.27
N ASN A 169 -7.16 18.25 -7.61
CA ASN A 169 -5.96 18.32 -8.44
C ASN A 169 -4.69 18.63 -7.63
N LEU A 170 -4.76 18.52 -6.31
CA LEU A 170 -3.64 18.82 -5.41
C LEU A 170 -2.55 17.74 -5.51
N ILE A 171 -1.31 18.18 -5.58
CA ILE A 171 -0.11 17.33 -5.51
C ILE A 171 0.67 17.76 -4.28
N ASP A 172 0.88 16.83 -3.36
CA ASP A 172 1.73 17.01 -2.19
C ASP A 172 3.03 16.24 -2.35
N TYR A 173 4.13 16.76 -1.82
CA TYR A 173 5.37 16.02 -1.68
C TYR A 173 5.85 15.96 -0.23
N ILE A 174 6.60 14.90 0.06
CA ILE A 174 7.16 14.60 1.38
C ILE A 174 8.63 14.21 1.21
N THR A 175 9.52 14.77 2.05
CA THR A 175 10.91 14.29 2.11
C THR A 175 10.99 13.08 3.02
N ILE A 176 11.21 11.89 2.42
CA ILE A 176 11.09 10.59 3.13
C ILE A 176 12.07 10.47 4.29
N THR A 177 13.27 11.03 4.19
CA THR A 177 14.33 10.91 5.19
C THR A 177 14.11 11.76 6.43
N HIS A 178 13.36 12.84 6.35
CA HIS A 178 13.18 13.80 7.46
C HIS A 178 11.78 13.73 8.08
N GLY A 179 10.79 13.28 7.33
CA GLY A 179 9.40 13.29 7.79
C GLY A 179 8.81 14.68 7.89
N GLY A 180 7.66 14.76 8.54
CA GLY A 180 6.91 16.00 8.73
C GLY A 180 5.76 16.14 7.74
N ASN A 181 5.12 17.31 7.83
CA ASN A 181 3.95 17.59 6.98
C ASN A 181 4.33 17.73 5.51
N ALA A 182 3.44 17.27 4.65
CA ALA A 182 3.59 17.42 3.22
C ALA A 182 3.55 18.91 2.81
N THR A 183 4.22 19.22 1.73
CA THR A 183 4.23 20.53 1.10
C THR A 183 3.57 20.44 -0.27
N VAL A 184 2.84 21.47 -0.70
CA VAL A 184 2.29 21.53 -2.06
C VAL A 184 3.42 21.55 -3.07
N PHE A 185 3.28 20.73 -4.11
CA PHE A 185 4.27 20.61 -5.20
C PHE A 185 4.12 21.74 -6.23
#